data_aabe41f5a2cd59c716d4cbd9b62074c5
#
_entry.id   aabe41f5a2cd59c716d4cbd9b62074c5
#
_cell.length_a   1.000
_cell.length_b   1.000
_cell.length_c   1.000
_cell.angle_alpha   90.00
_cell.angle_beta   90.00
_cell.angle_gamma   90.00
#
_symmetry.space_group_name_H-M   'P 1'
#
loop_
_entity.id
_entity.type
_entity.pdbx_description
1 polymer ?
#
loop_
_entity_poly.entity_id
_entity_poly.type
_entity_poly.pdbx_seq_one_letter_code
_entity_poly.pdbx_strand_id
1 'polypeptide(L)'
;MLFRSRSVSAFAPICAPSQCPWGKKAFSGFLGRNEQDWLQYDASALMENRRAPFPNGILIDQGLADKFLQDQLFPEALEQACKKAQQPLQLRRHAGYDHGYYFISTFVEDHILFHAGQ
;
A
#
# COMPACT_ATOMS: atom_id res chain seq x y z
N MET A 1 -5.57 -23.03 -9.49
CA MET A 1 -6.60 -22.50 -8.57
C MET A 1 -6.36 -21.01 -8.40
N LEU A 2 -7.39 -20.23 -8.59
CA LEU A 2 -7.29 -18.78 -8.47
C LEU A 2 -7.84 -18.37 -7.11
N PHE A 3 -6.95 -17.86 -6.25
CA PHE A 3 -7.36 -17.19 -5.02
C PHE A 3 -7.62 -15.73 -5.30
N ARG A 4 -8.80 -15.28 -4.97
CA ARG A 4 -9.12 -13.85 -5.04
C ARG A 4 -9.35 -13.35 -3.63
N SER A 5 -8.47 -12.46 -3.19
CA SER A 5 -8.67 -11.77 -1.92
C SER A 5 -9.84 -10.80 -2.06
N ARG A 6 -10.72 -10.78 -1.07
CA ARG A 6 -11.85 -9.86 -1.03
C ARG A 6 -11.49 -8.56 -0.34
N SER A 7 -10.46 -8.58 0.47
CA SER A 7 -9.98 -7.42 1.21
C SER A 7 -8.48 -7.49 1.36
N VAL A 8 -7.86 -6.33 1.54
CA VAL A 8 -6.42 -6.17 1.73
C VAL A 8 -6.19 -5.18 2.85
N SER A 9 -5.18 -5.41 3.68
CA SER A 9 -4.76 -4.40 4.65
C SER A 9 -3.26 -4.38 4.80
N ALA A 10 -2.72 -3.22 5.19
CA ALA A 10 -1.29 -3.06 5.40
C ALA A 10 -1.00 -1.94 6.38
N PHE A 11 0.20 -1.99 6.96
CA PHE A 11 0.74 -0.94 7.83
C PHE A 11 1.89 -0.26 7.11
N ALA A 12 1.77 1.04 6.90
CA ALA A 12 2.84 1.88 6.35
C ALA A 12 3.53 1.25 5.13
N PRO A 13 2.77 0.82 4.10
CA PRO A 13 3.37 0.15 2.95
C PRO A 13 4.09 1.13 2.02
N ILE A 14 5.04 0.59 1.25
CA ILE A 14 5.62 1.31 0.12
C ILE A 14 4.62 1.23 -1.02
N CYS A 15 3.92 2.33 -1.28
CA CYS A 15 2.77 2.33 -2.19
C CYS A 15 3.15 2.48 -3.66
N ALA A 16 4.29 3.08 -3.94
CA ALA A 16 4.76 3.29 -5.30
C ALA A 16 6.27 3.02 -5.38
N PRO A 17 6.69 1.74 -5.29
CA PRO A 17 8.11 1.41 -5.25
C PRO A 17 8.88 1.83 -6.51
N SER A 18 8.23 1.92 -7.66
CA SER A 18 8.88 2.43 -8.86
C SER A 18 9.28 3.90 -8.78
N GLN A 19 8.72 4.65 -7.82
CA GLN A 19 8.95 6.06 -7.64
C GLN A 19 9.80 6.41 -6.42
N CYS A 20 10.08 5.46 -5.54
CA CYS A 20 10.85 5.73 -4.33
C CYS A 20 12.28 5.20 -4.41
N PRO A 21 13.25 5.80 -3.69
CA PRO A 21 14.64 5.37 -3.76
C PRO A 21 14.87 3.90 -3.43
N TRP A 22 14.21 3.38 -2.39
CA TRP A 22 14.36 1.97 -2.02
C TRP A 22 13.85 1.03 -3.09
N GLY A 23 12.69 1.33 -3.65
CA GLY A 23 12.10 0.53 -4.72
C GLY A 23 12.92 0.59 -6.00
N LYS A 24 13.41 1.77 -6.37
CA LYS A 24 14.28 1.92 -7.55
C LYS A 24 15.55 1.11 -7.41
N LYS A 25 16.16 1.11 -6.24
CA LYS A 25 17.37 0.32 -5.97
C LYS A 25 17.07 -1.18 -6.09
N ALA A 26 16.00 -1.66 -5.48
CA ALA A 26 15.62 -3.06 -5.52
C ALA A 26 15.27 -3.50 -6.95
N PHE A 27 14.45 -2.73 -7.65
CA PHE A 27 14.02 -3.07 -9.00
C PHE A 27 15.17 -3.06 -9.99
N SER A 28 16.06 -2.07 -9.92
CA SER A 28 17.21 -2.02 -10.81
C SER A 28 18.15 -3.21 -10.58
N GLY A 29 18.25 -3.70 -9.35
CA GLY A 29 19.07 -4.86 -9.02
C GLY A 29 18.46 -6.19 -9.47
N PHE A 30 17.13 -6.34 -9.38
CA PHE A 30 16.45 -7.62 -9.64
C PHE A 30 15.74 -7.68 -10.98
N LEU A 31 15.25 -6.55 -11.50
CA LEU A 31 14.44 -6.51 -12.72
C LEU A 31 15.14 -5.80 -13.89
N GLY A 32 16.34 -5.24 -13.66
CA GLY A 32 17.05 -4.46 -14.66
C GLY A 32 16.62 -3.01 -14.69
N ARG A 33 17.04 -2.28 -15.73
CA ARG A 33 16.87 -0.82 -15.80
C ARG A 33 15.63 -0.37 -16.58
N ASN A 34 14.86 -1.30 -17.13
CA ASN A 34 13.65 -0.94 -17.85
C ASN A 34 12.51 -0.66 -16.87
N GLU A 35 12.19 0.61 -16.66
CA GLU A 35 11.16 1.04 -15.70
C GLU A 35 9.78 0.52 -16.05
N GLN A 36 9.51 0.18 -17.29
CA GLN A 36 8.23 -0.43 -17.66
C GLN A 36 8.03 -1.80 -17.02
N ASP A 37 9.11 -2.54 -16.81
CA ASP A 37 9.04 -3.84 -16.13
C ASP A 37 8.73 -3.66 -14.65
N TRP A 38 9.14 -2.54 -14.04
CA TRP A 38 8.90 -2.27 -12.64
C TRP A 38 7.42 -2.07 -12.31
N LEU A 39 6.65 -1.54 -13.25
CA LEU A 39 5.23 -1.25 -13.03
C LEU A 39 4.41 -2.50 -12.75
N GLN A 40 4.87 -3.67 -13.18
CA GLN A 40 4.21 -4.94 -12.89
C GLN A 40 4.28 -5.33 -11.41
N TYR A 41 5.14 -4.66 -10.65
CA TYR A 41 5.35 -4.94 -9.23
C TYR A 41 5.06 -3.71 -8.35
N ASP A 42 4.47 -2.67 -8.91
CA ASP A 42 4.16 -1.43 -8.21
C ASP A 42 2.68 -1.42 -7.84
N ALA A 43 2.39 -1.32 -6.53
CA ALA A 43 1.01 -1.43 -6.05
C ALA A 43 0.09 -0.36 -6.64
N SER A 44 0.57 0.89 -6.73
CA SER A 44 -0.25 1.98 -7.27
C SER A 44 -0.48 1.80 -8.78
N ALA A 45 0.55 1.40 -9.53
CA ALA A 45 0.42 1.15 -10.96
C ALA A 45 -0.52 -0.03 -11.23
N LEU A 46 -0.39 -1.10 -10.46
CA LEU A 46 -1.28 -2.26 -10.59
C LEU A 46 -2.72 -1.90 -10.27
N MET A 47 -2.94 -1.05 -9.26
CA MET A 47 -4.27 -0.61 -8.88
C MET A 47 -4.92 0.22 -9.99
N GLU A 48 -4.19 1.13 -10.62
CA GLU A 48 -4.71 1.95 -11.72
C GLU A 48 -5.22 1.11 -12.89
N ASN A 49 -4.60 -0.05 -13.11
CA ASN A 49 -4.92 -0.93 -14.23
C ASN A 49 -5.83 -2.10 -13.84
N ARG A 50 -6.26 -2.16 -12.59
CA ARG A 50 -7.10 -3.25 -12.11
C ARG A 50 -8.53 -3.09 -12.64
N ARG A 51 -9.07 -4.17 -13.22
CA ARG A 51 -10.42 -4.16 -13.81
C ARG A 51 -11.52 -4.42 -12.79
N ALA A 52 -11.21 -5.13 -11.70
CA ALA A 52 -12.19 -5.46 -10.68
C ALA A 52 -11.65 -5.03 -9.31
N PRO A 53 -12.43 -4.31 -8.51
CA PRO A 53 -11.99 -3.90 -7.18
C PRO A 53 -11.97 -5.08 -6.20
N PHE A 54 -11.28 -4.89 -5.07
CA PHE A 54 -11.45 -5.72 -3.91
C PHE A 54 -12.80 -5.36 -3.28
N PRO A 55 -13.79 -6.26 -3.30
CA PRO A 55 -15.17 -5.87 -2.93
C PRO A 55 -15.32 -5.41 -1.48
N ASN A 56 -14.49 -5.93 -0.59
CA ASN A 56 -14.56 -5.59 0.82
C ASN A 56 -13.51 -4.53 1.23
N GLY A 57 -12.84 -3.94 0.26
CA GLY A 57 -12.02 -2.76 0.45
C GLY A 57 -10.56 -3.02 0.81
N ILE A 58 -9.86 -1.93 0.99
CA ILE A 58 -8.45 -1.90 1.39
C ILE A 58 -8.35 -1.03 2.64
N LEU A 59 -7.67 -1.52 3.67
CA LEU A 59 -7.39 -0.77 4.90
C LEU A 59 -5.90 -0.53 5.03
N ILE A 60 -5.50 0.73 5.09
CA ILE A 60 -4.11 1.13 5.29
C ILE A 60 -4.04 2.02 6.53
N ASP A 61 -3.12 1.70 7.44
CA ASP A 61 -2.79 2.56 8.56
C ASP A 61 -1.40 3.16 8.35
N GLN A 62 -1.27 4.47 8.54
CA GLN A 62 -0.03 5.21 8.33
C GLN A 62 0.21 6.17 9.49
N GLY A 63 1.38 6.05 10.12
CA GLY A 63 1.81 7.00 11.13
C GLY A 63 2.32 8.29 10.50
N LEU A 64 1.89 9.43 11.02
CA LEU A 64 2.33 10.72 10.50
C LEU A 64 3.72 11.12 11.00
N ALA A 65 4.21 10.50 12.07
CA ALA A 65 5.57 10.70 12.56
C ALA A 65 6.57 9.71 11.94
N ASP A 66 6.14 8.96 10.93
CA ASP A 66 6.99 8.00 10.21
C ASP A 66 8.03 8.75 9.38
N LYS A 67 9.32 8.52 9.68
CA LYS A 67 10.41 9.21 8.99
C LYS A 67 10.56 8.82 7.51
N PHE A 68 9.95 7.73 7.08
CA PHE A 68 10.00 7.26 5.70
C PHE A 68 8.82 7.75 4.86
N LEU A 69 7.87 8.46 5.46
CA LEU A 69 6.61 8.82 4.83
C LEU A 69 6.81 9.62 3.55
N GLN A 70 7.65 10.65 3.59
CA GLN A 70 7.80 11.57 2.46
C GLN A 70 8.71 11.03 1.35
N ASP A 71 9.70 10.20 1.72
CA ASP A 71 10.75 9.80 0.78
C ASP A 71 10.53 8.40 0.19
N GLN A 72 9.82 7.53 0.89
CA GLN A 72 9.75 6.11 0.53
C GLN A 72 8.32 5.56 0.39
N LEU A 73 7.38 6.01 1.21
CA LEU A 73 6.09 5.33 1.32
C LEU A 73 5.03 5.78 0.31
N PHE A 74 4.94 7.05 0.06
CA PHE A 74 4.02 7.67 -0.91
C PHE A 74 2.58 7.13 -0.85
N PRO A 75 1.90 7.21 0.31
CA PRO A 75 0.52 6.73 0.42
C PRO A 75 -0.44 7.48 -0.51
N GLU A 76 -0.13 8.73 -0.85
CA GLU A 76 -0.92 9.54 -1.76
C GLU A 76 -1.01 8.91 -3.16
N ALA A 77 0.04 8.23 -3.61
CA ALA A 77 0.05 7.56 -4.91
C ALA A 77 -0.99 6.44 -4.95
N LEU A 78 -1.07 5.64 -3.89
CA LEU A 78 -2.07 4.60 -3.78
C LEU A 78 -3.48 5.18 -3.62
N GLU A 79 -3.62 6.25 -2.84
CA GLU A 79 -4.89 6.93 -2.64
C GLU A 79 -5.47 7.41 -3.98
N GLN A 80 -4.64 8.05 -4.80
CA GLN A 80 -5.07 8.52 -6.12
C GLN A 80 -5.36 7.37 -7.08
N ALA A 81 -4.55 6.31 -7.05
CA ALA A 81 -4.76 5.14 -7.88
C ALA A 81 -6.08 4.44 -7.54
N CYS A 82 -6.39 4.30 -6.26
CA CYS A 82 -7.66 3.72 -5.81
C CYS A 82 -8.85 4.59 -6.22
N LYS A 83 -8.73 5.90 -6.12
CA LYS A 83 -9.78 6.82 -6.53
C LYS A 83 -10.04 6.69 -8.03
N LYS A 84 -8.99 6.64 -8.83
CA LYS A 84 -9.08 6.48 -10.29
C LYS A 84 -9.71 5.15 -10.68
N ALA A 85 -9.39 4.08 -9.96
CA ALA A 85 -9.92 2.74 -10.21
C ALA A 85 -11.27 2.49 -9.55
N GLN A 86 -11.82 3.46 -8.80
CA GLN A 86 -13.05 3.33 -8.01
C GLN A 86 -12.96 2.19 -6.99
N GLN A 87 -11.76 2.02 -6.41
CA GLN A 87 -11.53 1.02 -5.37
C GLN A 87 -11.78 1.63 -3.99
N PRO A 88 -12.67 1.05 -3.18
CA PRO A 88 -12.85 1.50 -1.79
C PRO A 88 -11.54 1.38 -1.01
N LEU A 89 -11.10 2.49 -0.44
CA LEU A 89 -9.86 2.56 0.34
C LEU A 89 -10.14 3.33 1.63
N GLN A 90 -9.74 2.72 2.75
CA GLN A 90 -9.69 3.38 4.04
C GLN A 90 -8.24 3.59 4.41
N LEU A 91 -7.75 4.81 4.18
CA LEU A 91 -6.39 5.21 4.55
C LEU A 91 -6.47 6.05 5.82
N ARG A 92 -6.03 5.48 6.93
CA ARG A 92 -6.08 6.14 8.24
C ARG A 92 -4.70 6.67 8.59
N ARG A 93 -4.62 7.97 8.83
CA ARG A 93 -3.39 8.65 9.21
C ARG A 93 -3.42 8.92 10.71
N HIS A 94 -2.36 8.56 11.42
CA HIS A 94 -2.31 8.62 12.88
C HIS A 94 -1.18 9.55 13.34
N ALA A 95 -1.54 10.68 13.95
CA ALA A 95 -0.56 11.62 14.49
C ALA A 95 0.22 10.96 15.65
N GLY A 96 1.53 11.21 15.68
CA GLY A 96 2.39 10.72 16.75
C GLY A 96 2.89 9.29 16.61
N TYR A 97 2.45 8.56 15.60
CA TYR A 97 2.92 7.19 15.36
C TYR A 97 4.01 7.15 14.29
N ASP A 98 5.01 6.33 14.52
CA ASP A 98 6.13 6.15 13.60
C ASP A 98 6.02 4.82 12.82
N HIS A 99 7.15 4.35 12.27
CA HIS A 99 7.23 3.10 11.51
C HIS A 99 7.75 1.98 12.41
N GLY A 100 7.04 1.69 13.50
CA GLY A 100 7.55 0.78 14.50
C GLY A 100 6.50 -0.14 15.12
N TYR A 101 6.96 -0.98 16.04
CA TYR A 101 6.15 -1.99 16.70
C TYR A 101 4.95 -1.43 17.46
N TYR A 102 5.14 -0.30 18.15
CA TYR A 102 4.07 0.30 18.92
C TYR A 102 2.90 0.69 18.01
N PHE A 103 3.21 1.23 16.84
CA PHE A 103 2.22 1.57 15.83
C PHE A 103 1.44 0.32 15.41
N ILE A 104 2.16 -0.74 15.02
CA ILE A 104 1.54 -1.98 14.56
C ILE A 104 0.67 -2.61 15.66
N SER A 105 1.22 -2.74 16.88
CA SER A 105 0.50 -3.37 17.99
C SER A 105 -0.75 -2.60 18.41
N THR A 106 -0.75 -1.29 18.22
CA THR A 106 -1.93 -0.46 18.54
C THR A 106 -3.11 -0.77 17.61
N PHE A 107 -2.84 -1.02 16.33
CA PHE A 107 -3.90 -1.12 15.32
C PHE A 107 -4.09 -2.51 14.74
N VAL A 108 -3.30 -3.52 15.13
CA VAL A 108 -3.40 -4.86 14.55
C VAL A 108 -4.77 -5.50 14.75
N GLU A 109 -5.42 -5.25 15.89
CA GLU A 109 -6.75 -5.78 16.15
C GLU A 109 -7.76 -5.26 15.13
N ASP A 110 -7.67 -3.98 14.77
CA ASP A 110 -8.55 -3.39 13.76
C ASP A 110 -8.42 -4.10 12.42
N HIS A 111 -7.20 -4.50 12.04
CA HIS A 111 -6.98 -5.24 10.81
C HIS A 111 -7.56 -6.65 10.87
N ILE A 112 -7.42 -7.32 12.01
CA ILE A 112 -8.03 -8.65 12.21
C ILE A 112 -9.54 -8.54 12.09
N LEU A 113 -10.15 -7.56 12.75
CA LEU A 113 -11.60 -7.35 12.70
C LEU A 113 -12.07 -6.94 11.30
N PHE A 114 -11.27 -6.16 10.59
CA PHE A 114 -11.57 -5.77 9.22
C PHE A 114 -11.72 -6.99 8.32
N HIS A 115 -10.81 -7.97 8.42
CA HIS A 115 -10.89 -9.19 7.62
C HIS A 115 -11.94 -10.16 8.15
N ALA A 116 -12.12 -10.23 9.46
CA ALA A 116 -13.10 -11.14 10.07
C ALA A 116 -14.55 -10.74 9.76
N GLY A 117 -14.80 -9.47 9.49
CA GLY A 117 -16.12 -8.98 9.13
C GLY A 117 -16.54 -9.28 7.69
N GLN A 118 -15.72 -10.01 6.96
CA GLN A 118 -15.97 -10.26 5.53
C GLN A 118 -16.81 -11.51 5.25
#